data_348cc54c9e78ae9477cd5ce2b147ead2
#
_entry.id   348cc54c9e78ae9477cd5ce2b147ead2
#
_cell.length_a   1.000
_cell.length_b   1.000
_cell.length_c   1.000
_cell.angle_alpha   90.00
_cell.angle_beta   90.00
_cell.angle_gamma   90.00
#
_symmetry.space_group_name_H-M   'P 1'
#
loop_
_entity.id
_entity.type
_entity.pdbx_description
1 polymer ?
#
loop_
_entity_poly.entity_id
_entity_poly.type
_entity_poly.pdbx_seq_one_letter_code
_entity_poly.pdbx_strand_id
1 'polypeptide(L)'
;MALIDLGDVREESAPEPGRRPPRTVGRPARVAAALVLTLVSLAGAAPVAAPSSFTVPARPTTTAFLSDDRLFLLDPADAPAGRGGQLTAYAVPAAGDGPLTPLWRTPLPAAGADDAVLVHRDVVLVTGGSSDGPPRAVAFDLGTGRLRWERPGHVAPAGNALLTLETGGEEPARVSSVDPATGRVGWSVATPADATTFRIRPDGVDRIVASPSSGQVEVWDARSGARLRSADIHPGELPNYQRSQSVDELLLVVRDTAARVTAYGLDELDRRWEIRLGLVAYFAACGPLLCAYGQTGGMWALDRATGDVRWRATRWHETLVEREGRMLVRGPGSGAQDSFAILDAATGRAVADLGTWEVSGRYPADGRPIGVRPADDDRLFVAELDVAGGRTRVLDVLSGVTGDCQADARLLLCRRSGGGFGIWRLAG
;
A
#
# COMPACT_ATOMS: atom_id res chain seq x y z
N MET A 1 -9.08 -48.06 -66.63
CA MET A 1 -9.28 -49.38 -66.09
C MET A 1 -7.92 -50.02 -66.05
N ALA A 2 -7.31 -50.10 -64.89
CA ALA A 2 -6.10 -50.88 -64.66
C ALA A 2 -6.34 -51.70 -63.42
N LEU A 3 -6.33 -53.02 -63.61
CA LEU A 3 -6.52 -54.03 -62.60
C LEU A 3 -5.14 -54.33 -61.97
N ILE A 4 -5.00 -54.17 -60.64
CA ILE A 4 -3.80 -54.52 -59.93
C ILE A 4 -4.07 -55.89 -59.23
N ASP A 5 -3.35 -56.89 -59.66
CA ASP A 5 -3.33 -58.26 -59.09
C ASP A 5 -2.43 -58.22 -57.81
N LEU A 6 -3.00 -58.63 -56.66
CA LEU A 6 -2.29 -58.81 -55.41
C LEU A 6 -1.98 -60.25 -55.16
N GLY A 7 -0.77 -60.63 -55.54
CA GLY A 7 -0.26 -61.94 -55.27
C GLY A 7 -0.12 -62.29 -53.79
N ASP A 8 -0.67 -63.38 -53.38
CA ASP A 8 -0.51 -64.01 -52.04
C ASP A 8 0.93 -64.46 -51.78
N VAL A 9 1.56 -63.81 -50.81
CA VAL A 9 2.81 -64.32 -50.22
C VAL A 9 2.47 -64.91 -48.87
N ARG A 10 2.42 -66.25 -48.81
CA ARG A 10 2.44 -66.99 -47.55
C ARG A 10 3.88 -67.12 -47.06
N GLU A 11 4.20 -66.32 -46.02
CA GLU A 11 5.38 -66.58 -45.19
C GLU A 11 5.00 -67.51 -44.02
N GLU A 12 5.58 -68.67 -44.00
CA GLU A 12 5.56 -69.64 -42.87
C GLU A 12 6.34 -68.99 -41.69
N SER A 13 5.63 -68.50 -40.69
CA SER A 13 6.24 -68.01 -39.45
C SER A 13 6.60 -69.15 -38.52
N ALA A 14 7.87 -69.25 -38.15
CA ALA A 14 8.37 -70.15 -37.13
C ALA A 14 7.69 -69.92 -35.77
N PRO A 15 7.47 -70.93 -34.93
CA PRO A 15 6.80 -70.80 -33.65
C PRO A 15 7.68 -69.94 -32.67
N GLU A 16 7.19 -68.72 -32.29
CA GLU A 16 7.78 -67.97 -31.22
C GLU A 16 7.74 -68.68 -29.88
N PRO A 17 8.83 -68.61 -29.08
CA PRO A 17 8.85 -69.24 -27.75
C PRO A 17 7.83 -68.49 -26.85
N GLY A 18 6.86 -69.25 -26.33
CA GLY A 18 5.74 -68.78 -25.54
C GLY A 18 6.15 -67.82 -24.40
N ARG A 19 5.80 -66.54 -24.55
CA ARG A 19 5.84 -65.58 -23.45
C ARG A 19 4.89 -66.07 -22.36
N ARG A 20 5.44 -66.41 -21.20
CA ARG A 20 4.65 -66.66 -20.00
C ARG A 20 3.76 -65.49 -19.71
N PRO A 21 2.44 -65.68 -19.59
CA PRO A 21 1.55 -64.55 -19.24
C PRO A 21 1.96 -63.98 -17.89
N PRO A 22 1.91 -62.61 -17.73
CA PRO A 22 2.23 -62.02 -16.46
C PRO A 22 1.28 -62.57 -15.38
N ARG A 23 1.85 -63.03 -14.27
CA ARG A 23 1.08 -63.52 -13.13
C ARG A 23 0.07 -62.46 -12.75
N THR A 24 -1.22 -62.74 -12.86
CA THR A 24 -2.30 -61.87 -12.41
C THR A 24 -2.12 -61.66 -10.91
N VAL A 25 -1.78 -60.42 -10.51
CA VAL A 25 -1.76 -60.06 -9.10
C VAL A 25 -3.13 -60.31 -8.53
N GLY A 26 -3.24 -61.19 -7.54
CA GLY A 26 -4.50 -61.68 -7.02
C GLY A 26 -5.37 -60.54 -6.48
N ARG A 27 -6.70 -60.75 -6.50
CA ARG A 27 -7.67 -59.77 -5.95
C ARG A 27 -7.27 -59.13 -4.61
N PRO A 28 -6.71 -59.88 -3.61
CA PRO A 28 -6.31 -59.22 -2.34
C PRO A 28 -5.18 -58.21 -2.47
N ALA A 29 -4.23 -58.41 -3.37
CA ALA A 29 -3.15 -57.45 -3.57
C ALA A 29 -3.64 -56.14 -4.26
N ARG A 30 -4.62 -56.24 -5.15
CA ARG A 30 -5.26 -55.06 -5.76
C ARG A 30 -6.11 -54.26 -4.76
N VAL A 31 -6.82 -54.96 -3.88
CA VAL A 31 -7.58 -54.32 -2.78
C VAL A 31 -6.64 -53.66 -1.77
N ALA A 32 -5.54 -54.33 -1.42
CA ALA A 32 -4.53 -53.73 -0.54
C ALA A 32 -3.85 -52.49 -1.16
N ALA A 33 -3.52 -52.54 -2.44
CA ALA A 33 -2.96 -51.38 -3.14
C ALA A 33 -3.96 -50.20 -3.25
N ALA A 34 -5.24 -50.52 -3.53
CA ALA A 34 -6.29 -49.50 -3.53
C ALA A 34 -6.52 -48.88 -2.15
N LEU A 35 -6.51 -49.69 -1.08
CA LEU A 35 -6.60 -49.23 0.30
C LEU A 35 -5.41 -48.33 0.72
N VAL A 36 -4.20 -48.73 0.36
CA VAL A 36 -2.99 -47.94 0.61
C VAL A 36 -3.04 -46.60 -0.15
N LEU A 37 -3.46 -46.61 -1.42
CA LEU A 37 -3.64 -45.37 -2.20
C LEU A 37 -4.72 -44.46 -1.61
N THR A 38 -5.82 -45.01 -1.14
CA THR A 38 -6.89 -44.25 -0.48
C THR A 38 -6.42 -43.70 0.87
N LEU A 39 -5.68 -44.48 1.65
CA LEU A 39 -5.11 -44.02 2.93
C LEU A 39 -4.04 -42.94 2.73
N VAL A 40 -3.20 -43.07 1.69
CA VAL A 40 -2.20 -42.06 1.34
C VAL A 40 -2.88 -40.76 0.85
N SER A 41 -3.96 -40.86 0.06
CA SER A 41 -4.72 -39.69 -0.37
C SER A 41 -5.51 -39.03 0.78
N LEU A 42 -6.04 -39.81 1.73
CA LEU A 42 -6.68 -39.29 2.94
C LEU A 42 -5.67 -38.73 3.94
N ALA A 43 -4.48 -39.28 4.07
CA ALA A 43 -3.40 -38.75 4.89
C ALA A 43 -2.78 -37.46 4.29
N GLY A 44 -2.80 -37.36 2.95
CA GLY A 44 -2.39 -36.11 2.25
C GLY A 44 -3.43 -34.98 2.34
N ALA A 45 -4.67 -35.30 2.74
CA ALA A 45 -5.71 -34.33 3.09
C ALA A 45 -5.66 -33.98 4.58
N ALA A 46 -4.47 -33.67 5.11
CA ALA A 46 -4.40 -33.03 6.43
C ALA A 46 -5.26 -31.77 6.36
N PRO A 47 -6.23 -31.57 7.26
CA PRO A 47 -6.99 -30.34 7.29
C PRO A 47 -5.98 -29.22 7.38
N VAL A 48 -5.98 -28.31 6.39
CA VAL A 48 -5.27 -27.05 6.50
C VAL A 48 -5.77 -26.44 7.80
N ALA A 49 -4.90 -26.29 8.79
CA ALA A 49 -5.28 -25.74 10.07
C ALA A 49 -5.97 -24.41 9.76
N ALA A 50 -7.22 -24.25 10.22
CA ALA A 50 -7.93 -23.01 10.03
C ALA A 50 -7.05 -21.89 10.59
N PRO A 51 -6.83 -20.81 9.83
CA PRO A 51 -6.00 -19.72 10.30
C PRO A 51 -6.56 -19.20 11.62
N SER A 52 -5.69 -18.98 12.59
CA SER A 52 -6.10 -18.38 13.86
C SER A 52 -6.79 -17.05 13.60
N SER A 53 -7.98 -16.88 14.14
CA SER A 53 -8.79 -15.69 13.89
C SER A 53 -9.27 -15.07 15.21
N PHE A 54 -9.09 -13.76 15.30
CA PHE A 54 -9.62 -12.96 16.39
C PHE A 54 -10.80 -12.14 15.92
N THR A 55 -11.65 -11.76 16.85
CA THR A 55 -12.83 -10.93 16.55
C THR A 55 -12.93 -9.77 17.51
N VAL A 56 -13.40 -8.63 17.00
CA VAL A 56 -13.76 -7.47 17.82
C VAL A 56 -15.11 -6.93 17.38
N PRO A 57 -16.02 -6.65 18.33
CA PRO A 57 -17.28 -6.00 18.03
C PRO A 57 -17.03 -4.55 17.62
N ALA A 58 -17.74 -4.07 16.60
CA ALA A 58 -17.67 -2.69 16.15
C ALA A 58 -19.01 -2.26 15.53
N ARG A 59 -19.24 -0.95 15.49
CA ARG A 59 -20.39 -0.35 14.80
C ARG A 59 -20.10 -0.24 13.29
N PRO A 60 -21.13 -0.06 12.44
CA PRO A 60 -20.90 0.17 11.01
C PRO A 60 -20.01 1.37 10.70
N THR A 61 -20.07 2.42 11.52
CA THR A 61 -19.29 3.66 11.39
C THR A 61 -17.90 3.59 12.00
N THR A 62 -17.57 2.51 12.72
CA THR A 62 -16.24 2.34 13.34
C THR A 62 -15.19 2.14 12.24
N THR A 63 -14.11 2.91 12.29
CA THR A 63 -12.92 2.67 11.46
C THR A 63 -11.88 1.91 12.26
N ALA A 64 -11.18 1.01 11.62
CA ALA A 64 -10.15 0.19 12.24
C ALA A 64 -8.78 0.47 11.63
N PHE A 65 -7.73 0.42 12.44
CA PHE A 65 -6.35 0.66 12.01
C PHE A 65 -5.46 -0.42 12.63
N LEU A 66 -4.71 -1.09 11.76
CA LEU A 66 -3.74 -2.10 12.17
C LEU A 66 -2.34 -1.48 12.18
N SER A 67 -1.59 -1.73 13.24
CA SER A 67 -0.20 -1.30 13.36
C SER A 67 0.56 -2.33 14.18
N ASP A 68 1.46 -3.07 13.53
CA ASP A 68 2.22 -4.18 14.09
C ASP A 68 1.31 -5.22 14.80
N ASP A 69 1.46 -5.39 16.10
CA ASP A 69 0.67 -6.31 16.93
C ASP A 69 -0.55 -5.63 17.60
N ARG A 70 -0.93 -4.42 17.15
CA ARG A 70 -2.02 -3.65 17.74
C ARG A 70 -3.11 -3.33 16.75
N LEU A 71 -4.34 -3.36 17.25
CA LEU A 71 -5.52 -2.89 16.54
C LEU A 71 -6.08 -1.68 17.29
N PHE A 72 -6.39 -0.63 16.55
CA PHE A 72 -7.07 0.56 17.04
C PHE A 72 -8.44 0.65 16.38
N LEU A 73 -9.49 0.80 17.16
CA LEU A 73 -10.82 1.12 16.69
C LEU A 73 -11.14 2.57 16.99
N LEU A 74 -11.51 3.29 15.97
CA LEU A 74 -11.95 4.67 16.04
C LEU A 74 -13.45 4.70 15.83
N ASP A 75 -14.18 5.01 16.88
CA ASP A 75 -15.61 5.27 16.84
C ASP A 75 -15.83 6.77 16.71
N PRO A 76 -16.41 7.28 15.61
CA PRO A 76 -16.70 8.70 15.47
C PRO A 76 -17.77 9.13 16.48
N ALA A 77 -17.82 10.44 16.74
CA ALA A 77 -18.87 11.03 17.53
C ALA A 77 -20.24 10.84 16.83
N ASP A 78 -21.24 10.48 17.61
CA ASP A 78 -22.63 10.30 17.16
C ASP A 78 -23.49 11.32 17.89
N ALA A 79 -23.55 12.53 17.35
CA ALA A 79 -24.26 13.65 17.96
C ALA A 79 -25.76 13.39 18.16
N PRO A 80 -26.51 12.78 17.20
CA PRO A 80 -27.90 12.41 17.41
C PRO A 80 -28.10 11.42 18.56
N ALA A 81 -27.13 10.53 18.80
CA ALA A 81 -27.19 9.57 19.90
C ALA A 81 -26.54 10.08 21.20
N GLY A 82 -26.06 11.34 21.23
CA GLY A 82 -25.38 11.95 22.38
C GLY A 82 -24.07 11.26 22.78
N ARG A 83 -23.42 10.56 21.85
CA ARG A 83 -22.18 9.82 22.09
C ARG A 83 -20.98 10.61 21.56
N GLY A 84 -19.98 10.81 22.42
CA GLY A 84 -18.68 11.32 21.99
C GLY A 84 -17.89 10.28 21.21
N GLY A 85 -16.88 10.74 20.47
CA GLY A 85 -15.92 9.86 19.82
C GLY A 85 -15.11 9.03 20.81
N GLN A 86 -14.62 7.89 20.38
CA GLN A 86 -13.84 6.98 21.22
C GLN A 86 -12.73 6.29 20.42
N LEU A 87 -11.55 6.22 21.03
CA LEU A 87 -10.45 5.37 20.56
C LEU A 87 -10.29 4.17 21.48
N THR A 88 -10.25 2.97 20.93
CA THR A 88 -10.03 1.73 21.67
C THR A 88 -8.84 0.99 21.09
N ALA A 89 -7.90 0.57 21.93
CA ALA A 89 -6.75 -0.23 21.54
C ALA A 89 -6.87 -1.68 22.00
N TYR A 90 -6.38 -2.59 21.18
CA TYR A 90 -6.30 -4.02 21.46
C TYR A 90 -4.88 -4.52 21.17
N ALA A 91 -4.41 -5.51 21.91
CA ALA A 91 -3.28 -6.32 21.50
C ALA A 91 -3.77 -7.52 20.68
N VAL A 92 -3.09 -7.81 19.59
CA VAL A 92 -3.35 -9.02 18.78
C VAL A 92 -2.35 -10.09 19.22
N PRO A 93 -2.76 -11.14 19.95
CA PRO A 93 -1.84 -12.16 20.45
C PRO A 93 -1.12 -12.88 19.31
N ALA A 94 0.08 -13.38 19.59
CA ALA A 94 0.87 -14.13 18.62
C ALA A 94 0.22 -15.46 18.19
N ALA A 95 -0.64 -16.04 19.03
CA ALA A 95 -1.37 -17.28 18.76
C ALA A 95 -2.69 -17.29 19.52
N GLY A 96 -3.64 -18.12 19.08
CA GLY A 96 -4.96 -18.28 19.67
C GLY A 96 -6.07 -17.81 18.73
N ASP A 97 -7.29 -17.93 19.21
CA ASP A 97 -8.52 -17.55 18.53
C ASP A 97 -9.52 -16.94 19.49
N GLY A 98 -10.50 -16.23 18.96
CA GLY A 98 -11.63 -15.72 19.72
C GLY A 98 -11.69 -14.20 19.87
N PRO A 99 -12.50 -13.68 20.81
CA PRO A 99 -12.66 -12.24 21.00
C PRO A 99 -11.42 -11.61 21.66
N LEU A 100 -11.01 -10.45 21.15
CA LEU A 100 -9.96 -9.65 21.76
C LEU A 100 -10.51 -8.86 22.96
N THR A 101 -9.67 -8.72 23.99
CA THR A 101 -9.92 -7.84 25.13
C THR A 101 -9.24 -6.49 24.91
N PRO A 102 -9.93 -5.36 25.11
CA PRO A 102 -9.34 -4.05 24.97
C PRO A 102 -8.25 -3.84 26.03
N LEU A 103 -7.13 -3.27 25.61
CA LEU A 103 -6.07 -2.79 26.50
C LEU A 103 -6.51 -1.55 27.26
N TRP A 104 -7.07 -0.61 26.51
CA TRP A 104 -7.61 0.65 27.04
C TRP A 104 -8.64 1.26 26.10
N ARG A 105 -9.42 2.18 26.65
CA ARG A 105 -10.39 3.00 25.92
C ARG A 105 -10.25 4.44 26.36
N THR A 106 -10.32 5.38 25.42
CA THR A 106 -10.21 6.80 25.73
C THR A 106 -11.21 7.61 24.88
N PRO A 107 -11.85 8.64 25.45
CA PRO A 107 -12.67 9.54 24.68
C PRO A 107 -11.82 10.36 23.73
N LEU A 108 -12.38 10.64 22.54
CA LEU A 108 -11.81 11.55 21.58
C LEU A 108 -12.53 12.91 21.65
N PRO A 109 -11.81 14.01 21.78
CA PRO A 109 -12.44 15.33 21.95
C PRO A 109 -13.32 15.77 20.79
N ALA A 110 -13.11 15.31 19.57
CA ALA A 110 -14.02 15.40 18.41
C ALA A 110 -13.43 14.52 17.30
N ALA A 111 -13.93 13.31 17.18
CA ALA A 111 -13.53 12.40 16.11
C ALA A 111 -14.35 12.69 14.85
N GLY A 112 -13.68 12.89 13.71
CA GLY A 112 -14.26 12.94 12.37
C GLY A 112 -14.31 11.57 11.71
N ALA A 113 -15.05 11.46 10.63
CA ALA A 113 -15.10 10.21 9.85
C ALA A 113 -13.80 9.94 9.08
N ASP A 114 -13.04 10.99 8.79
CA ASP A 114 -11.80 10.93 7.98
C ASP A 114 -10.54 10.91 8.86
N ASP A 115 -10.68 10.69 10.16
CA ASP A 115 -9.54 10.61 11.07
C ASP A 115 -8.69 9.36 10.77
N ALA A 116 -7.38 9.52 10.83
CA ALA A 116 -6.39 8.45 10.67
C ALA A 116 -5.64 8.21 11.98
N VAL A 117 -5.24 6.97 12.22
CA VAL A 117 -4.40 6.58 13.36
C VAL A 117 -3.00 6.26 12.87
N LEU A 118 -2.00 6.84 13.55
CA LEU A 118 -0.58 6.60 13.31
C LEU A 118 0.08 6.27 14.64
N VAL A 119 0.85 5.21 14.67
CA VAL A 119 1.73 4.90 15.80
C VAL A 119 3.13 5.42 15.51
N HIS A 120 3.66 6.19 16.44
CA HIS A 120 5.03 6.68 16.38
C HIS A 120 5.69 6.53 17.76
N ARG A 121 6.63 5.58 17.86
CA ARG A 121 7.28 5.24 19.14
C ARG A 121 6.27 4.78 20.21
N ASP A 122 6.16 5.56 21.28
CA ASP A 122 5.28 5.31 22.43
C ASP A 122 4.01 6.16 22.43
N VAL A 123 3.68 6.79 21.29
CA VAL A 123 2.47 7.57 21.12
C VAL A 123 1.59 7.04 20.00
N VAL A 124 0.29 7.13 20.22
CA VAL A 124 -0.74 6.95 19.20
C VAL A 124 -1.25 8.34 18.83
N LEU A 125 -1.18 8.65 17.56
CA LEU A 125 -1.65 9.93 17.00
C LEU A 125 -2.97 9.66 16.28
N VAL A 126 -3.99 10.42 16.62
CA VAL A 126 -5.21 10.54 15.81
C VAL A 126 -5.11 11.85 15.08
N THR A 127 -5.12 11.81 13.76
CA THR A 127 -4.97 12.98 12.89
C THR A 127 -6.15 13.07 11.95
N GLY A 128 -6.75 14.23 11.87
CA GLY A 128 -7.89 14.46 10.99
C GLY A 128 -8.46 15.85 11.20
N GLY A 129 -9.57 16.11 10.56
CA GLY A 129 -10.32 17.37 10.73
C GLY A 129 -11.80 17.09 10.58
N SER A 130 -12.62 17.86 11.28
CA SER A 130 -14.03 17.91 10.94
C SER A 130 -14.18 18.63 9.60
N SER A 131 -15.26 18.33 8.85
CA SER A 131 -15.62 19.05 7.61
C SER A 131 -15.64 20.57 7.79
N ASP A 132 -15.78 21.05 9.02
CA ASP A 132 -16.01 22.46 9.35
C ASP A 132 -14.88 23.08 10.20
N GLY A 133 -13.78 22.37 10.43
CA GLY A 133 -12.67 22.86 11.27
C GLY A 133 -11.28 22.56 10.71
N PRO A 134 -10.25 23.28 11.18
CA PRO A 134 -8.89 23.02 10.78
C PRO A 134 -8.46 21.60 11.21
N PRO A 135 -7.55 20.97 10.45
CA PRO A 135 -6.98 19.68 10.83
C PRO A 135 -6.28 19.78 12.18
N ARG A 136 -6.29 18.68 12.92
CA ARG A 136 -5.64 18.59 14.22
C ARG A 136 -5.03 17.22 14.45
N ALA A 137 -4.10 17.18 15.38
CA ALA A 137 -3.47 15.96 15.85
C ALA A 137 -3.66 15.83 17.37
N VAL A 138 -4.10 14.67 17.80
CA VAL A 138 -4.27 14.31 19.20
C VAL A 138 -3.37 13.15 19.52
N ALA A 139 -2.50 13.29 20.51
CA ALA A 139 -1.54 12.25 20.91
C ALA A 139 -1.93 11.59 22.22
N PHE A 140 -1.91 10.27 22.22
CA PHE A 140 -2.19 9.43 23.37
C PHE A 140 -0.97 8.57 23.68
N ASP A 141 -0.81 8.25 24.95
CA ASP A 141 0.15 7.24 25.40
C ASP A 141 -0.21 5.86 24.84
N LEU A 142 0.73 5.19 24.16
CA LEU A 142 0.48 3.92 23.48
C LEU A 142 0.11 2.79 24.47
N GLY A 143 0.66 2.83 25.69
CA GLY A 143 0.43 1.79 26.71
C GLY A 143 -0.86 1.96 27.49
N THR A 144 -1.27 3.21 27.75
CA THR A 144 -2.35 3.53 28.69
C THR A 144 -3.55 4.25 28.06
N GLY A 145 -3.43 4.78 26.85
CA GLY A 145 -4.46 5.58 26.20
C GLY A 145 -4.68 6.97 26.83
N ARG A 146 -3.80 7.40 27.75
CA ARG A 146 -3.93 8.74 28.35
C ARG A 146 -3.58 9.81 27.34
N LEU A 147 -4.40 10.87 27.25
CA LEU A 147 -4.10 12.05 26.45
C LEU A 147 -2.77 12.64 26.91
N ARG A 148 -1.85 12.86 25.99
CA ARG A 148 -0.56 13.53 26.21
C ARG A 148 -0.64 15.00 25.79
N TRP A 149 -1.11 15.24 24.56
CA TRP A 149 -1.22 16.59 24.01
C TRP A 149 -2.18 16.63 22.80
N GLU A 150 -2.60 17.84 22.45
CA GLU A 150 -3.38 18.15 21.25
C GLU A 150 -2.78 19.39 20.57
N ARG A 151 -2.75 19.38 19.21
CA ARG A 151 -2.22 20.50 18.41
C ARG A 151 -3.00 20.62 17.09
N PRO A 152 -3.12 21.87 16.56
CA PRO A 152 -3.62 22.06 15.21
C PRO A 152 -2.64 21.51 14.17
N GLY A 153 -3.17 21.19 12.98
CA GLY A 153 -2.40 20.80 11.82
C GLY A 153 -2.31 19.31 11.56
N HIS A 154 -1.78 18.97 10.39
CA HIS A 154 -1.41 17.60 10.00
C HIS A 154 -0.09 17.23 10.62
N VAL A 155 0.11 15.92 10.87
CA VAL A 155 1.33 15.40 11.48
C VAL A 155 2.00 14.39 10.56
N ALA A 156 3.33 14.46 10.47
CA ALA A 156 4.17 13.48 9.81
C ALA A 156 5.39 13.12 10.68
N PRO A 157 5.85 11.85 10.68
CA PRO A 157 7.10 11.46 11.32
C PRO A 157 8.31 12.15 10.68
N ALA A 158 9.30 12.52 11.51
CA ALA A 158 10.58 13.07 11.09
C ALA A 158 11.70 12.52 12.01
N GLY A 159 12.15 11.32 11.74
CA GLY A 159 13.07 10.59 12.60
C GLY A 159 12.49 10.37 13.99
N ASN A 160 13.11 10.98 15.01
CA ASN A 160 12.66 10.85 16.40
C ASN A 160 11.57 11.88 16.79
N ALA A 161 11.37 12.92 15.99
CA ALA A 161 10.39 13.96 16.20
C ALA A 161 9.16 13.76 15.30
N LEU A 162 8.20 14.64 15.49
CA LEU A 162 7.07 14.82 14.59
C LEU A 162 7.16 16.20 13.96
N LEU A 163 6.70 16.34 12.72
CA LEU A 163 6.42 17.64 12.12
C LEU A 163 4.92 17.88 12.15
N THR A 164 4.52 19.07 12.55
CA THR A 164 3.15 19.54 12.36
C THR A 164 3.13 20.56 11.22
N LEU A 165 2.16 20.43 10.32
CA LEU A 165 1.86 21.44 9.29
C LEU A 165 0.52 22.07 9.64
N GLU A 166 0.57 23.29 10.15
CA GLU A 166 -0.60 24.11 10.44
C GLU A 166 -0.92 24.95 9.20
N THR A 167 -2.11 24.72 8.63
CA THR A 167 -2.64 25.49 7.51
C THR A 167 -3.98 26.07 7.95
N GLY A 168 -4.20 27.34 7.76
CA GLY A 168 -5.50 27.93 8.11
C GLY A 168 -5.49 29.46 8.01
N GLY A 169 -6.55 29.98 7.40
CA GLY A 169 -6.79 31.42 7.28
C GLY A 169 -5.89 32.12 6.25
N GLU A 170 -5.74 33.42 6.44
CA GLU A 170 -4.92 34.28 5.58
C GLU A 170 -3.43 34.28 5.97
N GLU A 171 -3.08 33.59 7.06
CA GLU A 171 -1.69 33.49 7.53
C GLU A 171 -0.88 32.44 6.76
N PRO A 172 0.46 32.67 6.66
CA PRO A 172 1.34 31.65 6.13
C PRO A 172 1.22 30.33 6.91
N ALA A 173 1.32 29.21 6.24
CA ALA A 173 1.40 27.92 6.91
C ALA A 173 2.63 27.88 7.82
N ARG A 174 2.54 27.06 8.85
CA ARG A 174 3.62 26.88 9.83
C ARG A 174 4.01 25.41 9.91
N VAL A 175 5.27 25.14 9.66
CA VAL A 175 5.84 23.80 9.93
C VAL A 175 6.61 23.89 11.24
N SER A 176 6.30 22.98 12.17
CA SER A 176 6.94 22.96 13.48
C SER A 176 7.42 21.54 13.80
N SER A 177 8.59 21.42 14.40
CA SER A 177 9.04 20.18 15.01
C SER A 177 8.44 20.04 16.41
N VAL A 178 7.89 18.87 16.69
CA VAL A 178 7.20 18.58 17.95
C VAL A 178 7.79 17.34 18.59
N ASP A 179 8.09 17.41 19.88
CA ASP A 179 8.46 16.26 20.68
C ASP A 179 7.25 15.33 20.84
N PRO A 180 7.35 14.04 20.44
CA PRO A 180 6.21 13.13 20.46
C PRO A 180 5.63 12.89 21.85
N ALA A 181 6.47 12.89 22.88
CA ALA A 181 6.05 12.56 24.24
C ALA A 181 5.32 13.72 24.92
N THR A 182 5.73 14.97 24.65
CA THR A 182 5.28 16.16 25.40
C THR A 182 4.50 17.16 24.58
N GLY A 183 4.51 17.07 23.27
CA GLY A 183 3.92 18.06 22.37
C GLY A 183 4.69 19.39 22.33
N ARG A 184 5.86 19.50 22.93
CA ARG A 184 6.66 20.75 22.94
C ARG A 184 7.25 21.01 21.56
N VAL A 185 7.15 22.28 21.13
CA VAL A 185 7.77 22.73 19.88
C VAL A 185 9.27 22.91 20.10
N GLY A 186 10.07 22.27 19.28
CA GLY A 186 11.52 22.44 19.22
C GLY A 186 11.93 23.65 18.38
N TRP A 187 11.39 23.72 17.17
CA TRP A 187 11.58 24.83 16.23
C TRP A 187 10.34 25.01 15.36
N SER A 188 10.23 26.15 14.67
CA SER A 188 9.11 26.46 13.80
C SER A 188 9.56 27.37 12.65
N VAL A 189 9.05 27.10 11.44
CA VAL A 189 9.29 27.92 10.24
C VAL A 189 7.95 28.27 9.57
N ALA A 190 7.86 29.47 9.04
CA ALA A 190 6.73 29.88 8.22
C ALA A 190 6.98 29.47 6.77
N THR A 191 5.96 28.90 6.12
CA THR A 191 6.00 28.45 4.73
C THR A 191 4.73 28.87 4.00
N PRO A 192 4.73 29.00 2.66
CA PRO A 192 3.51 29.18 1.89
C PRO A 192 2.61 27.95 2.04
N ALA A 193 1.32 28.13 2.30
CA ALA A 193 0.40 27.02 2.58
C ALA A 193 0.22 26.04 1.40
N ASP A 194 0.18 26.58 0.19
CA ASP A 194 -0.12 25.88 -1.05
C ASP A 194 1.13 25.42 -1.82
N ALA A 195 2.31 25.75 -1.32
CA ALA A 195 3.57 25.51 -2.03
C ALA A 195 4.62 24.80 -1.16
N THR A 196 4.17 24.11 -0.10
CA THR A 196 5.04 23.34 0.79
C THR A 196 4.97 21.85 0.44
N THR A 197 6.11 21.24 0.21
CA THR A 197 6.26 19.80 -0.02
C THR A 197 7.35 19.22 0.89
N PHE A 198 7.35 17.93 1.05
CA PHE A 198 8.27 17.21 1.94
C PHE A 198 9.03 16.13 1.19
N ARG A 199 10.34 16.01 1.45
CA ARG A 199 11.06 14.80 1.08
C ARG A 199 10.86 13.77 2.17
N ILE A 200 10.29 12.62 1.78
CA ILE A 200 9.99 11.52 2.69
C ILE A 200 11.04 10.43 2.47
N ARG A 201 11.64 9.97 3.54
CA ARG A 201 12.56 8.85 3.63
C ARG A 201 11.93 7.73 4.47
N PRO A 202 12.50 6.52 4.52
CA PRO A 202 11.96 5.43 5.34
C PRO A 202 11.80 5.78 6.83
N ASP A 203 12.66 6.65 7.36
CA ASP A 203 12.62 7.15 8.75
C ASP A 203 11.76 8.41 8.93
N GLY A 204 11.07 8.86 7.88
CA GLY A 204 10.17 10.02 7.88
C GLY A 204 10.65 11.18 7.02
N VAL A 205 10.10 12.37 7.29
CA VAL A 205 10.47 13.61 6.57
C VAL A 205 11.88 14.06 6.97
N ASP A 206 12.73 14.30 5.99
CA ASP A 206 14.09 14.84 6.22
C ASP A 206 14.33 16.22 5.60
N ARG A 207 13.49 16.67 4.63
CA ARG A 207 13.53 18.01 4.03
C ARG A 207 12.14 18.60 3.94
N ILE A 208 12.07 19.89 4.19
CA ILE A 208 10.90 20.74 3.96
C ILE A 208 11.26 21.66 2.81
N VAL A 209 10.40 21.76 1.82
CA VAL A 209 10.63 22.58 0.63
C VAL A 209 9.44 23.50 0.41
N ALA A 210 9.67 24.79 0.43
CA ALA A 210 8.70 25.77 -0.05
C ALA A 210 9.08 26.20 -1.46
N SER A 211 8.11 26.11 -2.37
CA SER A 211 8.29 26.46 -3.79
C SER A 211 7.10 27.29 -4.29
N PRO A 212 6.98 28.54 -3.86
CA PRO A 212 5.88 29.40 -4.26
C PRO A 212 5.97 29.78 -5.74
N SER A 213 4.86 30.27 -6.27
CA SER A 213 4.76 30.73 -7.67
C SER A 213 5.70 31.88 -8.03
N SER A 214 6.23 32.57 -7.02
CA SER A 214 7.26 33.62 -7.22
C SER A 214 8.61 33.08 -7.72
N GLY A 215 8.85 31.75 -7.60
CA GLY A 215 10.13 31.13 -7.94
C GLY A 215 11.16 31.12 -6.82
N GLN A 216 10.91 31.81 -5.70
CA GLN A 216 11.81 31.81 -4.54
C GLN A 216 11.69 30.49 -3.77
N VAL A 217 12.52 29.51 -4.05
CA VAL A 217 12.53 28.23 -3.37
C VAL A 217 13.42 28.27 -2.14
N GLU A 218 12.91 27.67 -1.06
CA GLU A 218 13.65 27.48 0.18
C GLU A 218 13.62 26.03 0.62
N VAL A 219 14.74 25.52 1.11
CA VAL A 219 14.91 24.15 1.61
C VAL A 219 15.40 24.20 3.05
N TRP A 220 14.72 23.48 3.94
CA TRP A 220 15.11 23.35 5.34
C TRP A 220 15.38 21.89 5.71
N ASP A 221 16.28 21.71 6.64
CA ASP A 221 16.49 20.45 7.33
C ASP A 221 15.34 20.19 8.32
N ALA A 222 14.63 19.09 8.14
CA ALA A 222 13.46 18.75 8.94
C ALA A 222 13.78 18.40 10.41
N ARG A 223 15.04 18.09 10.72
CA ARG A 223 15.46 17.75 12.08
C ARG A 223 15.76 19.01 12.90
N SER A 224 16.43 19.96 12.31
CA SER A 224 16.91 21.15 13.01
C SER A 224 16.11 22.43 12.73
N GLY A 225 15.29 22.45 11.67
CA GLY A 225 14.64 23.67 11.19
C GLY A 225 15.59 24.67 10.53
N ALA A 226 16.85 24.29 10.34
CA ALA A 226 17.84 25.17 9.71
C ALA A 226 17.54 25.29 8.20
N ARG A 227 17.59 26.53 7.69
CA ARG A 227 17.50 26.76 6.25
C ARG A 227 18.83 26.36 5.61
N LEU A 228 18.77 25.34 4.74
CA LEU A 228 19.90 24.77 4.03
C LEU A 228 20.21 25.56 2.75
N ARG A 229 19.14 25.92 2.00
CA ARG A 229 19.27 26.58 0.72
C ARG A 229 18.12 27.54 0.47
N SER A 230 18.42 28.60 -0.29
CA SER A 230 17.42 29.51 -0.85
C SER A 230 17.90 29.97 -2.22
N ALA A 231 17.05 29.89 -3.23
CA ALA A 231 17.37 30.31 -4.59
C ALA A 231 16.10 30.73 -5.35
N ASP A 232 16.23 31.70 -6.23
CA ASP A 232 15.22 31.99 -7.23
C ASP A 232 15.46 31.08 -8.43
N ILE A 233 14.56 30.13 -8.65
CA ILE A 233 14.64 29.16 -9.76
C ILE A 233 14.06 29.69 -11.07
N HIS A 234 13.47 30.91 -11.05
CA HIS A 234 12.86 31.53 -12.22
C HIS A 234 13.19 33.03 -12.31
N PRO A 235 14.48 33.40 -12.28
CA PRO A 235 14.86 34.81 -12.24
C PRO A 235 14.33 35.55 -13.46
N GLY A 236 13.62 36.66 -13.20
CA GLY A 236 13.07 37.52 -14.24
C GLY A 236 11.77 37.01 -14.91
N GLU A 237 11.21 35.89 -14.47
CA GLU A 237 9.90 35.42 -14.92
C GLU A 237 8.79 35.98 -14.02
N LEU A 238 7.61 36.23 -14.63
CA LEU A 238 6.42 36.59 -13.84
C LEU A 238 5.94 35.38 -13.03
N PRO A 239 5.40 35.61 -11.82
CA PRO A 239 4.78 34.56 -11.04
C PRO A 239 3.73 33.83 -11.87
N ASN A 240 3.80 32.52 -11.91
CA ASN A 240 2.86 31.67 -12.65
C ASN A 240 2.45 30.49 -11.79
N TYR A 241 1.23 30.00 -11.98
CA TYR A 241 0.77 28.80 -11.28
C TYR A 241 1.70 27.63 -11.55
N GLN A 242 2.20 27.06 -10.49
CA GLN A 242 3.06 25.89 -10.52
C GLN A 242 2.74 24.98 -9.34
N ARG A 243 2.98 23.69 -9.54
CA ARG A 243 2.96 22.68 -8.49
C ARG A 243 4.37 22.14 -8.35
N SER A 244 4.79 21.87 -7.14
CA SER A 244 6.08 21.26 -6.86
C SER A 244 5.92 19.97 -6.07
N GLN A 245 6.83 19.03 -6.31
CA GLN A 245 6.90 17.77 -5.58
C GLN A 245 8.35 17.36 -5.40
N SER A 246 8.69 16.92 -4.19
CA SER A 246 10.00 16.32 -3.92
C SER A 246 9.92 14.81 -4.09
N VAL A 247 10.83 14.26 -4.90
CA VAL A 247 11.00 12.80 -5.06
C VAL A 247 12.48 12.51 -4.98
N ASP A 248 12.88 11.77 -3.97
CA ASP A 248 14.29 11.47 -3.67
C ASP A 248 15.16 12.75 -3.65
N GLU A 249 16.14 12.86 -4.57
CA GLU A 249 17.06 14.00 -4.66
C GLU A 249 16.59 15.09 -5.63
N LEU A 250 15.35 15.01 -6.12
CA LEU A 250 14.81 15.94 -7.09
C LEU A 250 13.68 16.79 -6.50
N LEU A 251 13.69 18.06 -6.81
CA LEU A 251 12.54 18.96 -6.78
C LEU A 251 11.98 19.05 -8.18
N LEU A 252 10.77 18.58 -8.38
CA LEU A 252 10.04 18.60 -9.64
C LEU A 252 9.04 19.74 -9.63
N VAL A 253 9.19 20.67 -10.56
CA VAL A 253 8.31 21.83 -10.71
C VAL A 253 7.50 21.64 -11.99
N VAL A 254 6.18 21.56 -11.85
CA VAL A 254 5.24 21.36 -12.93
C VAL A 254 4.52 22.67 -13.24
N ARG A 255 4.62 23.13 -14.47
CA ARG A 255 3.86 24.26 -15.01
C ARG A 255 2.79 23.74 -15.96
N ASP A 256 1.59 23.55 -15.43
CA ASP A 256 0.51 22.88 -16.16
C ASP A 256 0.13 23.61 -17.45
N THR A 257 0.14 24.93 -17.47
CA THR A 257 -0.17 25.74 -18.66
C THR A 257 0.77 25.49 -19.84
N ALA A 258 2.00 25.08 -19.55
CA ALA A 258 3.03 24.77 -20.57
C ALA A 258 3.26 23.27 -20.77
N ALA A 259 2.56 22.42 -20.01
CA ALA A 259 2.85 20.98 -19.91
C ALA A 259 4.34 20.70 -19.69
N ARG A 260 4.99 21.56 -18.89
CA ARG A 260 6.44 21.58 -18.68
C ARG A 260 6.78 21.08 -17.28
N VAL A 261 7.73 20.18 -17.21
CA VAL A 261 8.32 19.66 -15.96
C VAL A 261 9.79 20.03 -15.95
N THR A 262 10.21 20.76 -14.93
CA THR A 262 11.62 21.09 -14.70
C THR A 262 12.07 20.39 -13.42
N ALA A 263 13.18 19.68 -13.48
CA ALA A 263 13.81 19.07 -12.31
C ALA A 263 15.01 19.89 -11.85
N TYR A 264 15.06 20.07 -10.55
CA TYR A 264 16.19 20.67 -9.84
C TYR A 264 16.78 19.66 -8.86
N GLY A 265 18.08 19.73 -8.64
CA GLY A 265 18.71 19.03 -7.51
C GLY A 265 18.18 19.62 -6.21
N LEU A 266 17.67 18.78 -5.30
CA LEU A 266 16.98 19.28 -4.11
C LEU A 266 17.90 20.03 -3.15
N ASP A 267 19.14 19.55 -2.98
CA ASP A 267 20.07 20.15 -2.02
C ASP A 267 20.77 21.39 -2.60
N GLU A 268 21.00 21.48 -3.91
CA GLU A 268 21.72 22.58 -4.56
C GLU A 268 20.81 23.56 -5.29
N LEU A 269 19.58 23.19 -5.61
CA LEU A 269 18.59 23.92 -6.42
C LEU A 269 19.12 24.25 -7.83
N ASP A 270 20.08 23.49 -8.33
CA ASP A 270 20.58 23.57 -9.68
C ASP A 270 19.66 22.87 -10.65
N ARG A 271 19.41 23.49 -11.82
CA ARG A 271 18.59 22.90 -12.85
C ARG A 271 19.28 21.67 -13.45
N ARG A 272 18.62 20.50 -13.39
CA ARG A 272 19.11 19.24 -13.93
C ARG A 272 18.66 19.02 -15.37
N TRP A 273 17.33 19.08 -15.59
CA TRP A 273 16.72 18.88 -16.89
C TRP A 273 15.34 19.52 -16.97
N GLU A 274 14.81 19.59 -18.19
CA GLU A 274 13.46 20.03 -18.47
C GLU A 274 12.86 19.20 -19.61
N ILE A 275 11.58 18.83 -19.46
CA ILE A 275 10.85 18.06 -20.45
C ILE A 275 9.41 18.56 -20.57
N ARG A 276 8.79 18.34 -21.73
CA ARG A 276 7.37 18.49 -21.91
C ARG A 276 6.69 17.13 -21.79
N LEU A 277 5.80 17.00 -20.82
CA LEU A 277 4.92 15.84 -20.61
C LEU A 277 3.47 16.31 -20.76
N GLY A 278 2.54 15.37 -20.90
CA GLY A 278 1.11 15.66 -20.75
C GLY A 278 0.79 16.18 -19.33
N LEU A 279 -0.50 16.36 -19.04
CA LEU A 279 -0.94 16.79 -17.72
C LEU A 279 -0.55 15.71 -16.67
N VAL A 280 0.46 16.01 -15.88
CA VAL A 280 0.95 15.12 -14.82
C VAL A 280 0.16 15.37 -13.55
N ALA A 281 -0.29 14.31 -12.89
CA ALA A 281 -0.92 14.37 -11.57
C ALA A 281 0.13 14.41 -10.45
N TYR A 282 1.06 13.46 -10.47
CA TYR A 282 2.11 13.34 -9.45
C TYR A 282 3.29 12.53 -9.98
N PHE A 283 4.36 12.49 -9.18
CA PHE A 283 5.55 11.68 -9.44
C PHE A 283 5.82 10.72 -8.29
N ALA A 284 6.47 9.60 -8.59
CA ALA A 284 6.99 8.70 -7.58
C ALA A 284 8.28 8.02 -8.08
N ALA A 285 9.09 7.57 -7.13
CA ALA A 285 10.19 6.68 -7.45
C ALA A 285 9.66 5.34 -7.97
N CYS A 286 10.25 4.82 -9.03
CA CYS A 286 9.94 3.49 -9.55
C CYS A 286 11.24 2.75 -9.89
N GLY A 287 11.88 2.22 -8.84
CA GLY A 287 13.20 1.64 -8.91
C GLY A 287 14.25 2.68 -9.31
N PRO A 288 15.09 2.42 -10.34
CA PRO A 288 16.10 3.36 -10.79
C PRO A 288 15.52 4.54 -11.58
N LEU A 289 14.25 4.49 -11.98
CA LEU A 289 13.58 5.51 -12.77
C LEU A 289 12.70 6.43 -11.91
N LEU A 290 12.25 7.52 -12.51
CA LEU A 290 11.23 8.42 -11.99
C LEU A 290 9.95 8.19 -12.79
N CYS A 291 8.86 7.82 -12.13
CA CYS A 291 7.56 7.68 -12.77
C CYS A 291 6.74 8.96 -12.64
N ALA A 292 6.22 9.45 -13.76
CA ALA A 292 5.24 10.52 -13.84
C ALA A 292 3.87 9.92 -14.18
N TYR A 293 2.84 10.27 -13.45
CA TYR A 293 1.47 9.74 -13.63
C TYR A 293 0.56 10.81 -14.21
N GLY A 294 -0.17 10.46 -15.27
CA GLY A 294 -1.07 11.37 -15.95
C GLY A 294 -2.38 11.62 -15.20
N GLN A 295 -2.91 12.83 -15.26
CA GLN A 295 -4.22 13.18 -14.68
C GLN A 295 -5.38 12.37 -15.29
N THR A 296 -5.27 12.00 -16.54
CA THR A 296 -6.26 11.18 -17.28
C THR A 296 -5.88 9.70 -17.35
N GLY A 297 -4.91 9.28 -16.54
CA GLY A 297 -4.33 7.94 -16.56
C GLY A 297 -3.08 7.85 -17.44
N GLY A 298 -2.43 6.70 -17.36
CA GLY A 298 -1.14 6.47 -18.01
C GLY A 298 0.04 6.94 -17.17
N MET A 299 1.22 6.47 -17.54
CA MET A 299 2.46 6.79 -16.87
C MET A 299 3.62 6.88 -17.84
N TRP A 300 4.60 7.70 -17.48
CA TRP A 300 5.90 7.81 -18.14
C TRP A 300 6.98 7.42 -17.15
N ALA A 301 7.92 6.60 -17.56
CA ALA A 301 9.12 6.33 -16.79
C ALA A 301 10.28 7.13 -17.39
N LEU A 302 10.87 7.95 -16.55
CA LEU A 302 11.91 8.91 -16.93
C LEU A 302 13.25 8.50 -16.35
N ASP A 303 14.30 8.75 -17.09
CA ASP A 303 15.63 8.74 -16.53
C ASP A 303 15.79 9.88 -15.52
N ARG A 304 16.24 9.59 -14.31
CA ARG A 304 16.33 10.60 -13.25
C ARG A 304 17.37 11.69 -13.52
N ALA A 305 18.44 11.33 -14.23
CA ALA A 305 19.55 12.23 -14.48
C ALA A 305 19.31 13.17 -15.67
N THR A 306 18.58 12.69 -16.71
CA THR A 306 18.40 13.43 -17.96
C THR A 306 16.98 13.87 -18.23
N GLY A 307 15.99 13.28 -17.57
CA GLY A 307 14.57 13.50 -17.84
C GLY A 307 14.05 12.77 -19.09
N ASP A 308 14.90 12.01 -19.79
CA ASP A 308 14.50 11.30 -20.99
C ASP A 308 13.43 10.24 -20.69
N VAL A 309 12.40 10.18 -21.53
CA VAL A 309 11.38 9.14 -21.43
C VAL A 309 11.99 7.81 -21.88
N ARG A 310 12.16 6.89 -20.95
CA ARG A 310 12.64 5.52 -21.23
C ARG A 310 11.55 4.67 -21.84
N TRP A 311 10.34 4.75 -21.28
CA TRP A 311 9.16 4.10 -21.77
C TRP A 311 7.89 4.78 -21.26
N ARG A 312 6.75 4.43 -21.83
CA ARG A 312 5.43 4.89 -21.42
C ARG A 312 4.41 3.75 -21.47
N ALA A 313 3.43 3.82 -20.58
CA ALA A 313 2.29 2.91 -20.56
C ALA A 313 1.00 3.71 -20.40
N THR A 314 0.00 3.41 -21.22
CA THR A 314 -1.29 4.16 -21.21
C THR A 314 -2.33 3.54 -20.29
N ARG A 315 -2.20 2.25 -20.01
CA ARG A 315 -3.16 1.49 -19.18
C ARG A 315 -2.95 1.73 -17.68
N TRP A 316 -1.70 1.85 -17.24
CA TRP A 316 -1.36 1.87 -15.82
C TRP A 316 -1.28 3.30 -15.30
N HIS A 317 -1.78 3.54 -14.09
CA HIS A 317 -1.87 4.87 -13.49
C HIS A 317 -1.22 4.97 -12.11
N GLU A 318 -0.67 3.86 -11.57
CA GLU A 318 0.05 3.87 -10.31
C GLU A 318 1.01 2.68 -10.22
N THR A 319 2.15 2.89 -9.55
CA THR A 319 3.04 1.84 -9.09
C THR A 319 2.93 1.73 -7.58
N LEU A 320 2.62 0.52 -7.08
CA LEU A 320 2.45 0.29 -5.66
C LEU A 320 3.76 -0.13 -4.98
N VAL A 321 4.49 -1.03 -5.62
CA VAL A 321 5.73 -1.63 -5.08
C VAL A 321 6.70 -1.89 -6.23
N GLU A 322 7.99 -1.68 -5.99
CA GLU A 322 9.08 -2.11 -6.87
C GLU A 322 9.99 -3.07 -6.11
N ARG A 323 10.35 -4.18 -6.74
CA ARG A 323 11.27 -5.19 -6.22
C ARG A 323 12.05 -5.86 -7.33
N GLU A 324 13.35 -5.94 -7.18
CA GLU A 324 14.23 -6.68 -8.08
C GLU A 324 14.02 -6.32 -9.56
N GLY A 325 13.79 -5.03 -9.84
CA GLY A 325 13.54 -4.54 -11.19
C GLY A 325 12.15 -4.86 -11.73
N ARG A 326 11.22 -5.27 -10.88
CA ARG A 326 9.81 -5.51 -11.22
C ARG A 326 8.89 -4.59 -10.45
N MET A 327 7.86 -4.07 -11.12
CA MET A 327 6.90 -3.15 -10.54
C MET A 327 5.51 -3.78 -10.52
N LEU A 328 4.87 -3.76 -9.37
CA LEU A 328 3.42 -3.99 -9.27
C LEU A 328 2.72 -2.69 -9.64
N VAL A 329 1.98 -2.73 -10.74
CA VAL A 329 1.22 -1.57 -11.23
C VAL A 329 -0.27 -1.79 -11.13
N ARG A 330 -0.98 -0.68 -10.92
CA ARG A 330 -2.44 -0.61 -10.86
C ARG A 330 -2.98 0.12 -12.08
N GLY A 331 -4.05 -0.41 -12.65
CA GLY A 331 -4.78 0.19 -13.75
C GLY A 331 -6.29 0.04 -13.57
N PRO A 332 -7.09 0.61 -14.49
CA PRO A 332 -8.54 0.53 -14.40
C PRO A 332 -8.99 -0.93 -14.45
N GLY A 333 -9.90 -1.26 -13.57
CA GLY A 333 -10.52 -2.57 -13.46
C GLY A 333 -12.01 -2.55 -13.72
N SER A 334 -12.74 -3.44 -13.10
CA SER A 334 -14.20 -3.55 -13.21
C SER A 334 -14.85 -3.41 -11.82
N GLY A 335 -15.86 -2.56 -11.71
CA GLY A 335 -16.53 -2.29 -10.45
C GLY A 335 -15.61 -1.63 -9.42
N ALA A 336 -15.57 -2.15 -8.19
CA ALA A 336 -14.71 -1.66 -7.12
C ALA A 336 -13.28 -2.23 -7.14
N GLN A 337 -12.97 -3.09 -8.10
CA GLN A 337 -11.67 -3.75 -8.20
C GLN A 337 -10.81 -3.11 -9.28
N ASP A 338 -9.54 -2.90 -8.96
CA ASP A 338 -8.52 -2.46 -9.91
C ASP A 338 -7.87 -3.67 -10.61
N SER A 339 -7.34 -3.45 -11.81
CA SER A 339 -6.51 -4.44 -12.49
C SER A 339 -5.05 -4.29 -12.09
N PHE A 340 -4.36 -5.41 -11.90
CA PHE A 340 -2.96 -5.44 -11.49
C PHE A 340 -2.10 -6.23 -12.46
N ALA A 341 -0.89 -5.76 -12.67
CA ALA A 341 0.12 -6.47 -13.43
C ALA A 341 1.52 -6.24 -12.86
N ILE A 342 2.43 -7.10 -13.23
CA ILE A 342 3.86 -6.91 -13.00
C ILE A 342 4.49 -6.43 -14.30
N LEU A 343 5.18 -5.30 -14.22
CA LEU A 343 6.01 -4.79 -15.30
C LEU A 343 7.49 -4.94 -14.97
N ASP A 344 8.30 -5.14 -16.01
CA ASP A 344 9.73 -4.93 -15.93
C ASP A 344 10.01 -3.42 -15.81
N ALA A 345 10.72 -3.01 -14.77
CA ALA A 345 10.92 -1.60 -14.44
C ALA A 345 11.75 -0.86 -15.50
N ALA A 346 12.71 -1.54 -16.14
CA ALA A 346 13.59 -0.91 -17.12
C ALA A 346 12.90 -0.68 -18.47
N THR A 347 11.96 -1.54 -18.86
CA THR A 347 11.38 -1.55 -20.21
C THR A 347 9.89 -1.25 -20.25
N GLY A 348 9.19 -1.30 -19.12
CA GLY A 348 7.73 -1.15 -19.04
C GLY A 348 6.94 -2.32 -19.64
N ARG A 349 7.61 -3.41 -20.03
CA ARG A 349 6.94 -4.59 -20.60
C ARG A 349 6.22 -5.37 -19.50
N ALA A 350 5.00 -5.82 -19.80
CA ALA A 350 4.26 -6.69 -18.90
C ALA A 350 4.96 -8.05 -18.79
N VAL A 351 5.28 -8.43 -17.55
CA VAL A 351 5.84 -9.73 -17.18
C VAL A 351 4.71 -10.70 -16.82
N ALA A 352 3.70 -10.22 -16.09
CA ALA A 352 2.55 -11.00 -15.69
C ALA A 352 1.31 -10.11 -15.56
N ASP A 353 0.15 -10.65 -15.92
CA ASP A 353 -1.16 -10.10 -15.58
C ASP A 353 -1.67 -10.85 -14.34
N LEU A 354 -1.97 -10.12 -13.28
CA LEU A 354 -2.43 -10.70 -12.00
C LEU A 354 -3.97 -10.69 -11.88
N GLY A 355 -4.67 -10.10 -12.86
CA GLY A 355 -6.12 -9.94 -12.84
C GLY A 355 -6.59 -8.80 -11.97
N THR A 356 -7.84 -8.89 -11.50
CA THR A 356 -8.49 -7.85 -10.68
C THR A 356 -8.46 -8.21 -9.20
N TRP A 357 -8.12 -7.21 -8.38
CA TRP A 357 -8.03 -7.31 -6.93
C TRP A 357 -8.44 -5.99 -6.29
N GLU A 358 -8.83 -6.02 -5.05
CA GLU A 358 -8.77 -4.91 -4.13
C GLU A 358 -7.50 -5.08 -3.29
N VAL A 359 -6.58 -4.16 -3.40
CA VAL A 359 -5.33 -4.27 -2.67
C VAL A 359 -5.46 -3.51 -1.37
N SER A 360 -5.31 -4.23 -0.27
CA SER A 360 -5.60 -3.75 1.06
C SER A 360 -4.33 -3.35 1.82
N GLY A 361 -4.37 -2.16 2.41
CA GLY A 361 -3.42 -1.74 3.42
C GLY A 361 -2.36 -0.73 2.98
N ARG A 362 -1.62 -0.28 3.98
CA ARG A 362 -0.36 0.44 3.78
C ARG A 362 0.71 -0.59 3.43
N TYR A 363 1.38 -0.38 2.30
CA TYR A 363 2.50 -1.25 1.93
C TYR A 363 3.74 -0.77 2.67
N PRO A 364 4.29 -1.52 3.63
CA PRO A 364 5.66 -1.28 4.03
C PRO A 364 6.55 -1.45 2.78
N ALA A 365 7.63 -0.67 2.67
CA ALA A 365 8.53 -0.74 1.53
C ALA A 365 9.08 -2.16 1.27
N ASP A 366 9.10 -3.00 2.31
CA ASP A 366 9.45 -4.42 2.34
C ASP A 366 8.23 -5.36 2.44
N GLY A 367 7.00 -4.80 2.57
CA GLY A 367 5.75 -5.55 2.72
C GLY A 367 5.37 -6.35 1.48
N ARG A 368 4.64 -7.45 1.70
CA ARG A 368 4.02 -8.24 0.63
C ARG A 368 2.67 -7.61 0.29
N PRO A 369 2.42 -7.21 -0.97
CA PRO A 369 1.11 -6.71 -1.36
C PRO A 369 0.07 -7.81 -1.20
N ILE A 370 -0.93 -7.57 -0.37
CA ILE A 370 -2.06 -8.49 -0.18
C ILE A 370 -3.25 -7.97 -0.96
N GLY A 371 -3.71 -8.78 -1.89
CA GLY A 371 -4.94 -8.55 -2.63
C GLY A 371 -6.09 -9.36 -2.03
N VAL A 372 -7.27 -8.76 -2.00
CA VAL A 372 -8.51 -9.45 -1.67
C VAL A 372 -9.46 -9.39 -2.85
N ARG A 373 -10.25 -10.44 -3.03
CA ARG A 373 -11.23 -10.50 -4.12
C ARG A 373 -12.46 -11.30 -3.66
N PRO A 374 -13.66 -10.72 -3.78
CA PRO A 374 -14.90 -11.47 -3.57
C PRO A 374 -14.95 -12.72 -4.45
N ALA A 375 -15.43 -13.81 -3.88
CA ALA A 375 -15.81 -15.03 -4.57
C ALA A 375 -17.31 -15.21 -4.47
N ASP A 376 -17.85 -16.15 -5.23
CA ASP A 376 -19.22 -16.59 -5.05
C ASP A 376 -19.42 -17.16 -3.63
N ASP A 377 -20.63 -17.13 -3.11
CA ASP A 377 -21.02 -17.70 -1.81
C ASP A 377 -20.43 -17.00 -0.56
N ASP A 378 -20.44 -15.66 -0.49
CA ASP A 378 -19.94 -14.87 0.66
C ASP A 378 -18.52 -15.21 1.10
N ARG A 379 -17.67 -15.62 0.16
CA ARG A 379 -16.26 -15.89 0.40
C ARG A 379 -15.39 -14.78 -0.15
N LEU A 380 -14.24 -14.58 0.47
CA LEU A 380 -13.22 -13.61 0.07
C LEU A 380 -11.89 -14.35 -0.13
N PHE A 381 -11.39 -14.37 -1.35
CA PHE A 381 -10.02 -14.80 -1.61
C PHE A 381 -9.04 -13.79 -1.05
N VAL A 382 -8.02 -14.28 -0.36
CA VAL A 382 -6.86 -13.53 0.12
C VAL A 382 -5.63 -14.05 -0.58
N ALA A 383 -4.88 -13.19 -1.23
CA ALA A 383 -3.71 -13.59 -1.99
C ALA A 383 -2.54 -12.61 -1.82
N GLU A 384 -1.35 -13.13 -1.86
CA GLU A 384 -0.13 -12.36 -2.07
C GLU A 384 0.07 -12.12 -3.56
N LEU A 385 0.29 -10.86 -3.92
CA LEU A 385 0.71 -10.47 -5.27
C LEU A 385 2.25 -10.51 -5.30
N ASP A 386 2.82 -11.68 -5.58
CA ASP A 386 4.26 -11.94 -5.54
C ASP A 386 4.96 -11.19 -6.68
N VAL A 387 5.52 -10.01 -6.37
CA VAL A 387 6.15 -9.12 -7.35
C VAL A 387 7.39 -9.76 -7.95
N ALA A 388 8.25 -10.37 -7.13
CA ALA A 388 9.48 -11.00 -7.59
C ALA A 388 9.19 -12.27 -8.40
N GLY A 389 8.21 -13.09 -7.99
CA GLY A 389 7.78 -14.29 -8.69
C GLY A 389 6.91 -14.04 -9.92
N GLY A 390 6.32 -12.84 -10.07
CA GLY A 390 5.41 -12.51 -11.16
C GLY A 390 4.13 -13.35 -11.16
N ARG A 391 3.56 -13.62 -10.00
CA ARG A 391 2.40 -14.51 -9.84
C ARG A 391 1.53 -14.13 -8.65
N THR A 392 0.30 -14.62 -8.65
CA THR A 392 -0.60 -14.54 -7.50
C THR A 392 -0.50 -15.84 -6.69
N ARG A 393 -0.31 -15.73 -5.39
CA ARG A 393 -0.32 -16.85 -4.45
C ARG A 393 -1.51 -16.73 -3.50
N VAL A 394 -2.53 -17.57 -3.66
CA VAL A 394 -3.66 -17.62 -2.73
C VAL A 394 -3.14 -18.08 -1.36
N LEU A 395 -3.41 -17.27 -0.34
CA LEU A 395 -3.03 -17.53 1.05
C LEU A 395 -4.19 -18.17 1.81
N ASP A 396 -5.42 -17.68 1.55
CA ASP A 396 -6.61 -18.13 2.28
C ASP A 396 -7.91 -17.81 1.52
N VAL A 397 -9.01 -18.41 2.00
CA VAL A 397 -10.39 -18.11 1.57
C VAL A 397 -11.24 -17.90 2.80
N LEU A 398 -11.58 -16.66 3.08
CA LEU A 398 -12.35 -16.27 4.25
C LEU A 398 -13.86 -16.33 3.97
N SER A 399 -14.64 -16.67 4.99
CA SER A 399 -16.11 -16.65 4.94
C SER A 399 -16.69 -15.63 5.91
N GLY A 400 -17.85 -15.07 5.58
CA GLY A 400 -18.55 -14.10 6.43
C GLY A 400 -17.81 -12.76 6.55
N VAL A 401 -17.18 -12.31 5.47
CA VAL A 401 -16.40 -11.07 5.36
C VAL A 401 -17.00 -10.21 4.25
N THR A 402 -17.18 -8.92 4.51
CA THR A 402 -17.80 -7.99 3.55
C THR A 402 -16.80 -7.12 2.80
N GLY A 403 -15.51 -7.11 3.18
CA GLY A 403 -14.48 -6.23 2.61
C GLY A 403 -13.88 -5.30 3.66
N ASP A 404 -13.56 -4.04 3.29
CA ASP A 404 -12.84 -3.07 4.14
C ASP A 404 -11.61 -3.71 4.79
N CYS A 405 -10.80 -4.36 3.99
CA CYS A 405 -9.66 -5.10 4.48
C CYS A 405 -8.41 -4.22 4.58
N GLN A 406 -7.63 -4.43 5.61
CA GLN A 406 -6.29 -3.86 5.79
C GLN A 406 -5.32 -4.99 6.09
N ALA A 407 -4.16 -4.94 5.48
CA ALA A 407 -3.10 -5.91 5.73
C ALA A 407 -1.83 -5.20 6.19
N ASP A 408 -1.10 -5.84 7.08
CA ASP A 408 0.30 -5.57 7.32
C ASP A 408 1.15 -6.81 6.95
N ALA A 409 2.40 -6.86 7.38
CA ALA A 409 3.30 -7.97 7.02
C ALA A 409 2.80 -9.35 7.48
N ARG A 410 1.94 -9.43 8.49
CA ARG A 410 1.56 -10.68 9.17
C ARG A 410 0.08 -10.84 9.45
N LEU A 411 -0.67 -9.77 9.44
CA LEU A 411 -2.07 -9.73 9.84
C LEU A 411 -2.93 -9.21 8.71
N LEU A 412 -4.12 -9.75 8.58
CA LEU A 412 -5.20 -9.24 7.76
C LEU A 412 -6.37 -8.91 8.69
N LEU A 413 -6.86 -7.69 8.59
CA LEU A 413 -8.04 -7.19 9.26
C LEU A 413 -9.13 -6.96 8.21
N CYS A 414 -10.33 -7.50 8.40
CA CYS A 414 -11.46 -7.22 7.50
C CYS A 414 -12.75 -7.03 8.29
N ARG A 415 -13.70 -6.30 7.71
CA ARG A 415 -15.05 -6.16 8.25
C ARG A 415 -15.85 -7.45 8.02
N ARG A 416 -16.61 -7.87 9.02
CA ARG A 416 -17.44 -9.08 8.98
C ARG A 416 -18.88 -8.77 8.62
N SER A 417 -19.56 -9.69 7.92
CA SER A 417 -20.97 -9.59 7.57
C SER A 417 -21.90 -9.55 8.79
N GLY A 418 -21.53 -10.20 9.90
CA GLY A 418 -22.22 -10.15 11.18
C GLY A 418 -21.95 -8.90 12.04
N GLY A 419 -21.22 -7.92 11.51
CA GLY A 419 -20.74 -6.73 12.23
C GLY A 419 -19.40 -6.97 12.93
N GLY A 420 -18.70 -5.86 13.20
CA GLY A 420 -17.35 -5.91 13.78
C GLY A 420 -16.26 -6.25 12.78
N PHE A 421 -15.08 -6.60 13.30
CA PHE A 421 -13.92 -6.95 12.52
C PHE A 421 -13.40 -8.35 12.86
N GLY A 422 -12.85 -9.01 11.86
CA GLY A 422 -12.06 -10.21 12.01
C GLY A 422 -10.58 -9.91 11.72
N ILE A 423 -9.70 -10.55 12.46
CA ILE A 423 -8.25 -10.44 12.27
C ILE A 423 -7.72 -11.85 12.05
N TRP A 424 -7.00 -12.06 10.96
CA TRP A 424 -6.40 -13.33 10.57
C TRP A 424 -4.88 -13.19 10.47
N ARG A 425 -4.17 -14.23 10.88
CA ARG A 425 -2.73 -14.32 10.64
C ARG A 425 -2.48 -14.85 9.23
N LEU A 426 -1.74 -14.08 8.45
CA LEU A 426 -1.32 -14.49 7.14
C LEU A 426 -0.22 -15.56 7.27
N ALA A 427 -0.36 -16.66 6.52
CA ALA A 427 0.68 -17.68 6.42
C ALA A 427 1.95 -17.04 5.83
N GLY A 428 3.08 -17.28 6.46
CA GLY A 428 4.40 -16.81 6.04
C GLY A 428 4.93 -17.51 4.77
#